data_db99db0e7b3a566197e64675c5dd84a5
#
_entry.id   db99db0e7b3a566197e64675c5dd84a5
#
_cell.length_a   1.000
_cell.length_b   1.000
_cell.length_c   1.000
_cell.angle_alpha   90.00
_cell.angle_beta   90.00
_cell.angle_gamma   90.00
#
_symmetry.space_group_name_H-M   'P 1'
#
loop_
_entity.id
_entity.type
_entity.pdbx_description
1 polymer ?
#
loop_
_entity_poly.entity_id
_entity_poly.type
_entity_poly.pdbx_seq_one_letter_code
_entity_poly.pdbx_strand_id
1 'polypeptide(L)'
;MIGYRALASTVFLLCAAGCAQPSMSQDAFDTPATAPLADAVRRGDAAEIRRQLERIPADTPGSDGDTLLMEAIRQRRAASVEALLDGGADPNRANARGETPVHAAAFSGDPAILRRVIAGGGDPDARNPHTGATPLVQALLSATAGQAEVLLDAGADPNIADRNGDTPLHVAGRTNGGAAILALLRRGARPQAENARGATFQAEYFGFPAALLNDRARTERREIVAWLKAHGVPLEANVAATY
;
A
#
# COMPACT_ATOMS: atom_id res chain seq x y z
N MET A 1 12.72 -2.46 -70.76
CA MET A 1 13.86 -1.71 -70.25
C MET A 1 13.83 -1.81 -68.74
N ILE A 2 14.87 -2.45 -68.13
CA ILE A 2 15.34 -2.38 -66.76
C ILE A 2 14.26 -2.68 -65.70
N GLY A 3 14.05 -3.81 -65.10
CA GLY A 3 14.95 -4.84 -64.56
C GLY A 3 15.32 -4.51 -63.09
N TYR A 4 14.39 -4.77 -62.09
CA TYR A 4 14.80 -4.86 -60.70
C TYR A 4 14.53 -6.24 -60.14
N ARG A 5 15.64 -6.91 -59.88
CA ARG A 5 15.72 -8.23 -59.25
C ARG A 5 15.30 -8.18 -57.79
N ALA A 6 14.44 -9.08 -57.43
CA ALA A 6 14.14 -9.40 -56.04
C ALA A 6 15.40 -9.94 -55.35
N LEU A 7 15.80 -9.28 -54.25
CA LEU A 7 16.74 -9.82 -53.27
C LEU A 7 15.91 -10.39 -52.13
N ALA A 8 15.93 -11.70 -52.04
CA ALA A 8 15.42 -12.46 -50.94
C ALA A 8 16.28 -12.15 -49.69
N SER A 9 15.73 -11.42 -48.73
CA SER A 9 16.33 -11.29 -47.40
C SER A 9 15.83 -12.44 -46.55
N THR A 10 16.74 -13.31 -46.26
CA THR A 10 16.66 -14.37 -45.24
C THR A 10 16.45 -13.71 -43.89
N VAL A 11 15.23 -13.74 -43.39
CA VAL A 11 14.94 -13.34 -42.02
C VAL A 11 15.34 -14.50 -41.12
N PHE A 12 16.36 -14.25 -40.35
CA PHE A 12 16.84 -15.07 -39.26
C PHE A 12 15.73 -15.30 -38.24
N LEU A 13 15.33 -16.55 -38.12
CA LEU A 13 14.53 -17.06 -37.04
C LEU A 13 15.46 -17.18 -35.82
N LEU A 14 15.58 -16.14 -35.03
CA LEU A 14 16.27 -16.16 -33.72
C LEU A 14 15.25 -16.46 -32.63
N CYS A 15 15.36 -17.67 -32.14
CA CYS A 15 15.01 -18.17 -30.82
C CYS A 15 14.24 -17.21 -29.89
N ALA A 16 12.98 -17.53 -29.71
CA ALA A 16 12.26 -17.26 -28.48
C ALA A 16 12.85 -18.13 -27.36
N ALA A 17 14.06 -17.80 -26.90
CA ALA A 17 14.47 -18.13 -25.55
C ALA A 17 13.72 -17.15 -24.66
N GLY A 18 12.71 -17.63 -23.95
CA GLY A 18 12.00 -16.85 -22.95
C GLY A 18 13.01 -16.34 -21.91
N CYS A 19 13.36 -15.08 -22.04
CA CYS A 19 13.94 -14.35 -20.91
C CYS A 19 12.82 -14.23 -19.88
N ALA A 20 12.68 -15.25 -19.03
CA ALA A 20 12.08 -15.05 -17.72
C ALA A 20 12.95 -13.97 -17.06
N GLN A 21 12.40 -12.75 -16.95
CA GLN A 21 13.02 -11.73 -16.13
C GLN A 21 13.09 -12.32 -14.73
N PRO A 22 14.25 -12.43 -14.09
CA PRO A 22 14.33 -12.82 -12.70
C PRO A 22 13.49 -11.80 -11.93
N SER A 23 12.53 -12.27 -11.17
CA SER A 23 11.81 -11.42 -10.22
C SER A 23 12.86 -10.91 -9.24
N MET A 24 13.16 -9.60 -9.28
CA MET A 24 14.27 -8.95 -8.54
C MET A 24 14.23 -9.20 -7.03
N SER A 25 13.17 -9.81 -6.49
CA SER A 25 13.04 -10.17 -5.08
C SER A 25 13.60 -11.56 -4.71
N GLN A 26 13.74 -12.47 -5.66
CA GLN A 26 14.21 -13.84 -5.35
C GLN A 26 15.71 -13.90 -5.02
N ASP A 27 16.51 -13.05 -5.62
CA ASP A 27 17.98 -13.06 -5.45
C ASP A 27 18.46 -12.30 -4.19
N ALA A 28 17.60 -11.52 -3.56
CA ALA A 28 17.95 -10.64 -2.44
C ALA A 28 18.43 -11.41 -1.19
N PHE A 29 17.95 -12.64 -1.01
CA PHE A 29 18.26 -13.50 0.14
C PHE A 29 19.01 -14.78 -0.25
N ASP A 30 19.48 -14.93 -1.49
CA ASP A 30 20.10 -16.15 -1.98
C ASP A 30 21.62 -16.23 -1.64
N THR A 31 21.98 -15.83 -0.42
CA THR A 31 23.29 -16.15 0.12
C THR A 31 23.28 -17.53 0.79
N PRO A 32 24.39 -18.27 0.83
CA PRO A 32 24.44 -19.57 1.52
C PRO A 32 23.98 -19.54 2.98
N ALA A 33 24.07 -18.36 3.62
CA ALA A 33 23.68 -18.17 5.00
C ALA A 33 22.17 -17.97 5.17
N THR A 34 21.49 -17.32 4.21
CA THR A 34 20.07 -16.92 4.33
C THR A 34 19.12 -17.77 3.48
N ALA A 35 19.63 -18.40 2.42
CA ALA A 35 18.82 -19.19 1.49
C ALA A 35 17.94 -20.26 2.18
N PRO A 36 18.38 -21.03 3.19
CA PRO A 36 17.53 -22.01 3.84
C PRO A 36 16.31 -21.40 4.53
N LEU A 37 16.47 -20.24 5.18
CA LEU A 37 15.37 -19.52 5.81
C LEU A 37 14.45 -18.91 4.76
N ALA A 38 14.99 -18.28 3.71
CA ALA A 38 14.22 -17.72 2.62
C ALA A 38 13.36 -18.78 1.91
N ASP A 39 13.92 -19.95 1.65
CA ASP A 39 13.19 -21.07 1.05
C ASP A 39 12.05 -21.59 1.95
N ALA A 40 12.31 -21.68 3.26
CA ALA A 40 11.27 -22.06 4.22
C ALA A 40 10.12 -21.03 4.23
N VAL A 41 10.45 -19.72 4.18
CA VAL A 41 9.47 -18.62 4.09
C VAL A 41 8.64 -18.72 2.82
N ARG A 42 9.26 -18.94 1.67
CA ARG A 42 8.56 -19.10 0.36
C ARG A 42 7.63 -20.30 0.34
N ARG A 43 8.00 -21.39 1.00
CA ARG A 43 7.15 -22.59 1.10
C ARG A 43 6.06 -22.49 2.16
N GLY A 44 6.14 -21.54 3.07
CA GLY A 44 5.22 -21.43 4.19
C GLY A 44 5.46 -22.47 5.29
N ASP A 45 6.68 -23.01 5.37
CA ASP A 45 7.05 -24.05 6.35
C ASP A 45 7.41 -23.41 7.70
N ALA A 46 6.39 -23.19 8.52
CA ALA A 46 6.55 -22.55 9.83
C ALA A 46 7.49 -23.32 10.78
N ALA A 47 7.54 -24.65 10.68
CA ALA A 47 8.42 -25.45 11.53
C ALA A 47 9.89 -25.24 11.13
N GLU A 48 10.17 -25.25 9.83
CA GLU A 48 11.50 -24.98 9.30
C GLU A 48 11.94 -23.54 9.59
N ILE A 49 11.03 -22.55 9.42
CA ILE A 49 11.31 -21.15 9.75
C ILE A 49 11.79 -21.05 11.20
N ARG A 50 11.05 -21.60 12.17
CA ARG A 50 11.44 -21.54 13.59
C ARG A 50 12.81 -22.18 13.84
N ARG A 51 13.10 -23.32 13.19
CA ARG A 51 14.39 -23.99 13.31
C ARG A 51 15.54 -23.16 12.73
N GLN A 52 15.33 -22.51 11.60
CA GLN A 52 16.35 -21.66 10.99
C GLN A 52 16.60 -20.39 11.80
N LEU A 53 15.56 -19.82 12.44
CA LEU A 53 15.67 -18.63 13.29
C LEU A 53 16.54 -18.85 14.55
N GLU A 54 16.80 -20.08 14.96
CA GLU A 54 17.79 -20.38 16.02
C GLU A 54 19.22 -19.99 15.62
N ARG A 55 19.50 -19.83 14.32
CA ARG A 55 20.84 -19.58 13.75
C ARG A 55 20.92 -18.31 12.91
N ILE A 56 19.82 -17.89 12.33
CA ILE A 56 19.75 -16.76 11.40
C ILE A 56 18.85 -15.69 12.04
N PRO A 57 19.34 -14.47 12.27
CA PRO A 57 18.52 -13.39 12.78
C PRO A 57 17.30 -13.13 11.89
N ALA A 58 16.12 -12.99 12.50
CA ALA A 58 14.85 -12.79 11.78
C ALA A 58 14.86 -11.54 10.88
N ASP A 59 15.62 -10.52 11.28
CA ASP A 59 15.75 -9.23 10.58
C ASP A 59 16.95 -9.15 9.64
N THR A 60 17.51 -10.28 9.24
CA THR A 60 18.58 -10.27 8.22
C THR A 60 18.03 -9.62 6.95
N PRO A 61 18.62 -8.48 6.49
CA PRO A 61 18.12 -7.78 5.32
C PRO A 61 18.60 -8.45 4.02
N GLY A 62 17.75 -8.39 3.01
CA GLY A 62 18.15 -8.64 1.64
C GLY A 62 18.96 -7.49 1.04
N SER A 63 19.39 -7.64 -0.20
CA SER A 63 20.21 -6.66 -0.92
C SER A 63 19.53 -5.29 -1.11
N ASP A 64 18.20 -5.23 -1.10
CA ASP A 64 17.37 -4.03 -1.21
C ASP A 64 16.91 -3.48 0.16
N GLY A 65 17.40 -4.08 1.25
CA GLY A 65 17.02 -3.75 2.61
C GLY A 65 15.68 -4.34 3.06
N ASP A 66 14.97 -5.06 2.19
CA ASP A 66 13.77 -5.78 2.58
C ASP A 66 14.10 -6.88 3.59
N THR A 67 13.16 -7.17 4.48
CA THR A 67 13.27 -8.32 5.40
C THR A 67 12.48 -9.51 4.87
N LEU A 68 12.78 -10.70 5.37
CA LEU A 68 11.99 -11.90 5.05
C LEU A 68 10.53 -11.76 5.51
N LEU A 69 10.26 -10.96 6.52
CA LEU A 69 8.90 -10.61 6.93
C LEU A 69 8.17 -9.84 5.82
N MET A 70 8.81 -8.85 5.18
CA MET A 70 8.23 -8.13 4.06
C MET A 70 8.00 -9.03 2.85
N GLU A 71 8.92 -9.95 2.57
CA GLU A 71 8.77 -10.97 1.52
C GLU A 71 7.54 -11.85 1.78
N ALA A 72 7.40 -12.40 3.00
CA ALA A 72 6.26 -13.21 3.41
C ALA A 72 4.92 -12.45 3.28
N ILE A 73 4.90 -11.17 3.66
CA ILE A 73 3.74 -10.29 3.56
C ILE A 73 3.33 -10.11 2.09
N ARG A 74 4.26 -9.75 1.20
CA ARG A 74 3.98 -9.55 -0.24
C ARG A 74 3.48 -10.82 -0.91
N GLN A 75 4.02 -11.97 -0.51
CA GLN A 75 3.59 -13.27 -1.01
C GLN A 75 2.32 -13.80 -0.32
N ARG A 76 1.76 -13.06 0.65
CA ARG A 76 0.59 -13.43 1.42
C ARG A 76 0.74 -14.80 2.12
N ARG A 77 1.93 -15.08 2.63
CA ARG A 77 2.26 -16.31 3.36
C ARG A 77 1.96 -16.14 4.85
N ALA A 78 0.69 -16.25 5.24
CA ALA A 78 0.26 -16.01 6.62
C ALA A 78 1.02 -16.83 7.65
N ALA A 79 1.27 -18.13 7.39
CA ALA A 79 2.04 -18.99 8.28
C ALA A 79 3.50 -18.54 8.44
N SER A 80 4.12 -18.02 7.36
CA SER A 80 5.48 -17.48 7.42
C SER A 80 5.53 -16.17 8.18
N VAL A 81 4.54 -15.28 7.96
CA VAL A 81 4.41 -14.03 8.71
C VAL A 81 4.30 -14.30 10.20
N GLU A 82 3.45 -15.23 10.60
CA GLU A 82 3.29 -15.63 12.00
C GLU A 82 4.58 -16.18 12.58
N ALA A 83 5.22 -17.15 11.90
CA ALA A 83 6.44 -17.76 12.38
C ALA A 83 7.61 -16.77 12.50
N LEU A 84 7.71 -15.80 11.57
CA LEU A 84 8.75 -14.78 11.62
C LEU A 84 8.51 -13.78 12.76
N LEU A 85 7.27 -13.32 12.96
CA LEU A 85 6.93 -12.42 14.08
C LEU A 85 7.14 -13.11 15.43
N ASP A 86 6.71 -14.36 15.57
CA ASP A 86 6.94 -15.16 16.79
C ASP A 86 8.43 -15.41 17.03
N GLY A 87 9.23 -15.45 15.96
CA GLY A 87 10.69 -15.61 16.01
C GLY A 87 11.45 -14.28 16.19
N GLY A 88 10.74 -13.18 16.46
CA GLY A 88 11.33 -11.88 16.82
C GLY A 88 11.63 -10.97 15.63
N ALA A 89 11.03 -11.19 14.45
CA ALA A 89 11.14 -10.23 13.36
C ALA A 89 10.50 -8.89 13.76
N ASP A 90 11.24 -7.80 13.54
CA ASP A 90 10.77 -6.44 13.86
C ASP A 90 9.78 -5.93 12.80
N PRO A 91 8.48 -5.74 13.15
CA PRO A 91 7.48 -5.22 12.22
C PRO A 91 7.66 -3.73 11.88
N ASN A 92 8.63 -3.04 12.49
CA ASN A 92 8.93 -1.62 12.28
C ASN A 92 10.24 -1.38 11.52
N ARG A 93 10.99 -2.44 11.20
CA ARG A 93 12.24 -2.31 10.44
C ARG A 93 11.98 -1.85 9.02
N ALA A 94 12.41 -0.63 8.71
CA ALA A 94 12.26 -0.06 7.37
C ALA A 94 13.30 -0.61 6.39
N ASN A 95 12.88 -0.80 5.13
CA ASN A 95 13.76 -1.11 4.00
C ASN A 95 14.44 0.15 3.44
N ALA A 96 15.23 -0.01 2.37
CA ALA A 96 15.90 1.11 1.72
C ALA A 96 14.95 2.17 1.11
N ARG A 97 13.69 1.81 0.85
CA ARG A 97 12.63 2.73 0.40
C ARG A 97 11.92 3.44 1.57
N GLY A 98 12.31 3.16 2.80
CA GLY A 98 11.67 3.70 4.00
C GLY A 98 10.29 3.07 4.31
N GLU A 99 9.98 1.94 3.72
CA GLU A 99 8.76 1.19 3.99
C GLU A 99 8.99 0.21 5.14
N THR A 100 8.06 0.15 6.09
CA THR A 100 8.05 -0.87 7.14
C THR A 100 7.17 -2.08 6.73
N PRO A 101 7.26 -3.22 7.43
CA PRO A 101 6.32 -4.33 7.24
C PRO A 101 4.84 -3.92 7.32
N VAL A 102 4.49 -2.92 8.15
CA VAL A 102 3.12 -2.39 8.23
C VAL A 102 2.71 -1.70 6.92
N HIS A 103 3.62 -0.93 6.26
CA HIS A 103 3.37 -0.36 4.94
C HIS A 103 3.15 -1.46 3.90
N ALA A 104 3.99 -2.49 3.89
CA ALA A 104 3.86 -3.62 2.98
C ALA A 104 2.54 -4.37 3.19
N ALA A 105 2.14 -4.59 4.45
CA ALA A 105 0.89 -5.25 4.79
C ALA A 105 -0.34 -4.41 4.39
N ALA A 106 -0.28 -3.10 4.59
CA ALA A 106 -1.32 -2.16 4.16
C ALA A 106 -1.55 -2.18 2.63
N PHE A 107 -0.50 -2.45 1.86
CA PHE A 107 -0.58 -2.58 0.39
C PHE A 107 -0.99 -3.98 -0.07
N SER A 108 -0.74 -5.03 0.73
CA SER A 108 -0.87 -6.44 0.30
C SER A 108 -2.29 -6.87 -0.08
N GLY A 109 -3.32 -6.15 0.40
CA GLY A 109 -4.72 -6.48 0.17
C GLY A 109 -5.23 -7.65 1.06
N ASP A 110 -4.47 -8.06 2.09
CA ASP A 110 -4.90 -9.07 3.06
C ASP A 110 -5.07 -8.47 4.46
N PRO A 111 -6.31 -8.20 4.90
CA PRO A 111 -6.58 -7.61 6.22
C PRO A 111 -6.14 -8.49 7.40
N ALA A 112 -6.09 -9.82 7.22
CA ALA A 112 -5.67 -10.72 8.30
C ALA A 112 -4.16 -10.61 8.55
N ILE A 113 -3.37 -10.53 7.49
CA ILE A 113 -1.92 -10.29 7.59
C ILE A 113 -1.65 -8.93 8.23
N LEU A 114 -2.35 -7.88 7.81
CA LEU A 114 -2.17 -6.55 8.40
C LEU A 114 -2.48 -6.56 9.91
N ARG A 115 -3.60 -7.17 10.33
CA ARG A 115 -3.91 -7.33 11.77
C ARG A 115 -2.81 -8.08 12.50
N ARG A 116 -2.25 -9.14 11.91
CA ARG A 116 -1.19 -9.94 12.54
C ARG A 116 0.11 -9.14 12.70
N VAL A 117 0.48 -8.33 11.70
CA VAL A 117 1.66 -7.45 11.76
C VAL A 117 1.49 -6.39 12.84
N ILE A 118 0.32 -5.74 12.93
CA ILE A 118 0.02 -4.75 13.97
C ILE A 118 0.02 -5.41 15.36
N ALA A 119 -0.63 -6.58 15.52
CA ALA A 119 -0.64 -7.33 16.77
C ALA A 119 0.77 -7.78 17.20
N GLY A 120 1.70 -7.94 16.25
CA GLY A 120 3.11 -8.19 16.49
C GLY A 120 3.92 -6.96 16.92
N GLY A 121 3.27 -5.80 17.14
CA GLY A 121 3.93 -4.56 17.56
C GLY A 121 4.23 -3.58 16.41
N GLY A 122 3.65 -3.82 15.23
CA GLY A 122 3.78 -2.90 14.10
C GLY A 122 3.09 -1.56 14.37
N ASP A 123 3.80 -0.46 14.13
CA ASP A 123 3.29 0.90 14.30
C ASP A 123 2.35 1.28 13.13
N PRO A 124 1.04 1.50 13.37
CA PRO A 124 0.10 1.89 12.33
C PRO A 124 0.33 3.30 11.78
N ASP A 125 1.09 4.14 12.52
CA ASP A 125 1.44 5.52 12.16
C ASP A 125 2.89 5.69 11.68
N ALA A 126 3.60 4.58 11.45
CA ALA A 126 4.96 4.63 10.93
C ALA A 126 5.05 5.55 9.70
N ARG A 127 5.98 6.50 9.71
CA ARG A 127 6.15 7.45 8.59
C ARG A 127 7.29 7.03 7.69
N ASN A 128 7.01 6.92 6.41
CA ASN A 128 8.07 6.76 5.42
C ASN A 128 8.97 8.01 5.42
N PRO A 129 10.27 7.92 5.69
CA PRO A 129 11.16 9.08 5.81
C PRO A 129 11.38 9.83 4.50
N HIS A 130 11.08 9.23 3.34
CA HIS A 130 11.23 9.85 2.03
C HIS A 130 9.99 10.58 1.58
N THR A 131 8.80 10.04 1.84
CA THR A 131 7.51 10.58 1.36
C THR A 131 6.68 11.21 2.47
N GLY A 132 6.90 10.83 3.73
CA GLY A 132 6.05 11.19 4.86
C GLY A 132 4.76 10.36 4.93
N ALA A 133 4.51 9.48 3.96
CA ALA A 133 3.30 8.67 3.91
C ALA A 133 3.26 7.65 5.05
N THR A 134 2.06 7.41 5.58
CA THR A 134 1.77 6.38 6.58
C THR A 134 1.19 5.13 5.93
N PRO A 135 1.12 3.97 6.64
CA PRO A 135 0.41 2.79 6.17
C PRO A 135 -1.04 3.07 5.76
N LEU A 136 -1.73 4.01 6.45
CA LEU A 136 -3.09 4.41 6.10
C LEU A 136 -3.16 5.07 4.71
N VAL A 137 -2.22 5.95 4.38
CA VAL A 137 -2.07 6.53 3.04
C VAL A 137 -1.82 5.42 2.01
N GLN A 138 -0.95 4.46 2.32
CA GLN A 138 -0.66 3.33 1.44
C GLN A 138 -1.90 2.47 1.16
N ALA A 139 -2.71 2.19 2.20
CA ALA A 139 -3.97 1.46 2.07
C ALA A 139 -4.98 2.17 1.15
N LEU A 140 -5.08 3.50 1.25
CA LEU A 140 -5.96 4.31 0.41
C LEU A 140 -5.52 4.36 -1.05
N LEU A 141 -4.22 4.35 -1.32
CA LEU A 141 -3.66 4.30 -2.68
C LEU A 141 -3.87 2.93 -3.35
N SER A 142 -3.83 1.85 -2.58
CA SER A 142 -4.06 0.49 -3.10
C SER A 142 -5.53 0.17 -3.39
N ALA A 143 -6.45 1.09 -3.05
CA ALA A 143 -7.90 0.95 -3.21
C ALA A 143 -8.50 -0.32 -2.57
N THR A 144 -7.82 -0.90 -1.59
CA THR A 144 -8.28 -2.07 -0.84
C THR A 144 -9.02 -1.63 0.41
N ALA A 145 -10.34 -1.62 0.35
CA ALA A 145 -11.21 -1.03 1.37
C ALA A 145 -11.01 -1.59 2.80
N GLY A 146 -10.65 -2.86 2.94
CA GLY A 146 -10.50 -3.49 4.26
C GLY A 146 -9.26 -3.06 5.06
N GLN A 147 -8.18 -2.63 4.38
CA GLN A 147 -6.94 -2.24 5.05
C GLN A 147 -7.06 -0.94 5.82
N ALA A 148 -7.69 0.07 5.22
CA ALA A 148 -7.88 1.36 5.87
C ALA A 148 -8.70 1.21 7.16
N GLU A 149 -9.74 0.36 7.14
CA GLU A 149 -10.54 0.07 8.33
C GLU A 149 -9.70 -0.62 9.43
N VAL A 150 -8.89 -1.62 9.06
CA VAL A 150 -8.00 -2.30 10.03
C VAL A 150 -7.04 -1.33 10.69
N LEU A 151 -6.45 -0.41 9.92
CA LEU A 151 -5.54 0.61 10.47
C LEU A 151 -6.27 1.59 11.39
N LEU A 152 -7.43 2.08 10.97
CA LEU A 152 -8.25 2.98 11.78
C LEU A 152 -8.76 2.29 13.06
N ASP A 153 -9.10 1.00 13.01
CA ASP A 153 -9.48 0.20 14.19
C ASP A 153 -8.29 -0.01 15.13
N ALA A 154 -7.09 -0.07 14.58
CA ALA A 154 -5.84 -0.14 15.36
C ALA A 154 -5.39 1.20 15.93
N GLY A 155 -6.13 2.29 15.68
CA GLY A 155 -5.85 3.61 16.22
C GLY A 155 -4.96 4.48 15.33
N ALA A 156 -4.79 4.16 14.05
CA ALA A 156 -4.07 5.02 13.12
C ALA A 156 -4.65 6.44 13.09
N ASP A 157 -3.82 7.46 13.19
CA ASP A 157 -4.25 8.86 13.13
C ASP A 157 -4.63 9.26 11.70
N PRO A 158 -5.91 9.56 11.42
CA PRO A 158 -6.39 9.94 10.09
C PRO A 158 -5.92 11.34 9.64
N ASN A 159 -5.10 12.03 10.44
CA ASN A 159 -4.68 13.41 10.21
C ASN A 159 -3.19 13.58 9.90
N ILE A 160 -2.41 12.50 9.93
CA ILE A 160 -0.99 12.58 9.60
C ILE A 160 -0.85 12.89 8.11
N ALA A 161 -0.28 14.07 7.82
CA ALA A 161 -0.03 14.52 6.47
C ALA A 161 1.32 14.00 5.94
N ASP A 162 1.39 13.74 4.64
CA ASP A 162 2.63 13.44 3.94
C ASP A 162 3.50 14.71 3.74
N ARG A 163 4.60 14.61 2.99
CA ARG A 163 5.49 15.75 2.74
C ARG A 163 4.87 16.84 1.85
N ASN A 164 3.78 16.55 1.15
CA ASN A 164 3.02 17.51 0.36
C ASN A 164 1.92 18.19 1.18
N GLY A 165 1.80 17.87 2.46
CA GLY A 165 0.69 18.27 3.32
C GLY A 165 -0.60 17.50 3.06
N ASP A 166 -0.57 16.47 2.21
CA ASP A 166 -1.75 15.67 1.92
C ASP A 166 -2.07 14.75 3.10
N THR A 167 -3.22 14.93 3.70
CA THR A 167 -3.77 14.01 4.72
C THR A 167 -4.43 12.79 4.04
N PRO A 168 -4.74 11.72 4.79
CA PRO A 168 -5.54 10.60 4.26
C PRO A 168 -6.83 11.02 3.55
N LEU A 169 -7.51 12.11 4.00
CA LEU A 169 -8.68 12.65 3.31
C LEU A 169 -8.37 13.16 1.91
N HIS A 170 -7.25 13.86 1.70
CA HIS A 170 -6.82 14.31 0.36
C HIS A 170 -6.58 13.12 -0.56
N VAL A 171 -5.89 12.09 -0.05
CA VAL A 171 -5.61 10.87 -0.81
C VAL A 171 -6.91 10.16 -1.18
N ALA A 172 -7.84 9.99 -0.23
CA ALA A 172 -9.14 9.39 -0.49
C ALA A 172 -9.96 10.20 -1.49
N GLY A 173 -9.85 11.54 -1.48
CA GLY A 173 -10.45 12.44 -2.46
C GLY A 173 -9.95 12.17 -3.87
N ARG A 174 -8.65 12.12 -4.08
CA ARG A 174 -8.02 11.84 -5.39
C ARG A 174 -8.32 10.44 -5.94
N THR A 175 -8.44 9.45 -5.07
CA THR A 175 -8.78 8.09 -5.48
C THR A 175 -10.29 7.86 -5.64
N ASN A 176 -11.11 8.92 -5.51
CA ASN A 176 -12.57 8.87 -5.56
C ASN A 176 -13.17 7.85 -4.56
N GLY A 177 -12.54 7.72 -3.41
CA GLY A 177 -12.89 6.76 -2.36
C GLY A 177 -13.97 7.28 -1.41
N GLY A 178 -15.21 7.48 -1.86
CA GLY A 178 -16.28 8.05 -1.04
C GLY A 178 -16.53 7.30 0.27
N ALA A 179 -16.55 5.97 0.24
CA ALA A 179 -16.66 5.15 1.45
C ALA A 179 -15.49 5.37 2.42
N ALA A 180 -14.25 5.48 1.90
CA ALA A 180 -13.08 5.75 2.70
C ALA A 180 -13.14 7.16 3.33
N ILE A 181 -13.60 8.17 2.58
CA ILE A 181 -13.82 9.53 3.11
C ILE A 181 -14.77 9.49 4.31
N LEU A 182 -15.92 8.81 4.18
CA LEU A 182 -16.87 8.69 5.29
C LEU A 182 -16.28 7.95 6.50
N ALA A 183 -15.49 6.89 6.26
CA ALA A 183 -14.80 6.18 7.33
C ALA A 183 -13.81 7.09 8.05
N LEU A 184 -12.98 7.83 7.33
CA LEU A 184 -12.01 8.78 7.87
C LEU A 184 -12.69 9.90 8.67
N LEU A 185 -13.76 10.51 8.14
CA LEU A 185 -14.51 11.56 8.81
C LEU A 185 -15.12 11.08 10.13
N ARG A 186 -15.70 9.86 10.16
CA ARG A 186 -16.24 9.25 11.39
C ARG A 186 -15.16 8.94 12.44
N ARG A 187 -13.91 8.80 12.02
CA ARG A 187 -12.75 8.56 12.89
C ARG A 187 -11.97 9.84 13.23
N GLY A 188 -12.56 11.03 12.99
CA GLY A 188 -11.98 12.31 13.42
C GLY A 188 -10.98 12.93 12.44
N ALA A 189 -11.00 12.52 11.17
CA ALA A 189 -10.26 13.24 10.14
C ALA A 189 -10.77 14.68 10.03
N ARG A 190 -9.83 15.64 9.89
CA ARG A 190 -10.11 17.07 9.81
C ARG A 190 -10.52 17.47 8.38
N PRO A 191 -11.81 17.77 8.11
CA PRO A 191 -12.27 18.03 6.75
C PRO A 191 -11.80 19.36 6.17
N GLN A 192 -11.31 20.26 7.01
CA GLN A 192 -10.81 21.59 6.62
C GLN A 192 -9.27 21.63 6.54
N ALA A 193 -8.58 20.50 6.71
CA ALA A 193 -7.14 20.46 6.57
C ALA A 193 -6.76 20.84 5.12
N GLU A 194 -5.81 21.74 4.98
CA GLU A 194 -5.27 22.17 3.70
C GLU A 194 -3.90 21.51 3.47
N ASN A 195 -3.63 21.11 2.23
CA ASN A 195 -2.32 20.65 1.80
C ASN A 195 -1.41 21.83 1.42
N ALA A 196 -0.18 21.55 0.98
CA ALA A 196 0.79 22.57 0.59
C ALA A 196 0.32 23.48 -0.57
N ARG A 197 -0.76 23.12 -1.27
CA ARG A 197 -1.38 23.92 -2.34
C ARG A 197 -2.56 24.77 -1.85
N GLY A 198 -2.87 24.74 -0.56
CA GLY A 198 -4.05 25.38 0.02
C GLY A 198 -5.38 24.72 -0.36
N ALA A 199 -5.34 23.46 -0.79
CA ALA A 199 -6.54 22.73 -1.18
C ALA A 199 -6.99 21.83 -0.03
N THR A 200 -8.33 21.72 0.18
CA THR A 200 -8.91 20.70 1.04
C THR A 200 -9.25 19.44 0.23
N PHE A 201 -9.64 18.37 0.91
CA PHE A 201 -10.09 17.15 0.23
C PHE A 201 -11.33 17.38 -0.66
N GLN A 202 -12.15 18.41 -0.38
CA GLN A 202 -13.35 18.74 -1.15
C GLN A 202 -12.97 19.12 -2.59
N ALA A 203 -11.93 19.95 -2.78
CA ALA A 203 -11.42 20.33 -4.09
C ALA A 203 -11.05 19.09 -4.93
N GLU A 204 -10.39 18.12 -4.31
CA GLU A 204 -9.96 16.89 -4.99
C GLU A 204 -11.16 15.97 -5.30
N TYR A 205 -12.04 15.72 -4.33
CA TYR A 205 -13.13 14.75 -4.47
C TYR A 205 -14.28 15.25 -5.35
N PHE A 206 -14.68 16.50 -5.18
CA PHE A 206 -15.80 17.08 -5.93
C PHE A 206 -15.37 17.75 -7.25
N GLY A 207 -14.08 17.82 -7.54
CA GLY A 207 -13.57 18.35 -8.81
C GLY A 207 -13.98 17.53 -10.04
N PHE A 208 -14.32 16.25 -9.85
CA PHE A 208 -14.80 15.41 -10.95
C PHE A 208 -16.29 15.68 -11.26
N PRO A 209 -16.67 15.87 -12.56
CA PRO A 209 -18.02 16.26 -12.95
C PRO A 209 -19.09 15.27 -12.47
N ALA A 210 -20.12 15.77 -11.80
CA ALA A 210 -21.21 14.95 -11.25
C ALA A 210 -21.98 14.15 -12.33
N ALA A 211 -22.03 14.67 -13.56
CA ALA A 211 -22.68 14.00 -14.69
C ALA A 211 -22.03 12.67 -15.10
N LEU A 212 -20.73 12.50 -14.82
CA LEU A 212 -19.96 11.32 -15.17
C LEU A 212 -19.94 10.25 -14.06
N LEU A 213 -20.57 10.53 -12.92
CA LEU A 213 -20.60 9.60 -11.79
C LEU A 213 -21.65 8.51 -12.01
N ASN A 214 -21.33 7.30 -11.55
CA ASN A 214 -22.30 6.23 -11.39
C ASN A 214 -23.19 6.48 -10.14
N ASP A 215 -24.25 5.71 -9.99
CA ASP A 215 -25.23 5.91 -8.90
C ASP A 215 -24.62 5.74 -7.51
N ARG A 216 -23.68 4.82 -7.35
CA ARG A 216 -22.96 4.62 -6.09
C ARG A 216 -22.15 5.88 -5.71
N ALA A 217 -21.35 6.40 -6.62
CA ALA A 217 -20.55 7.59 -6.36
C ALA A 217 -21.43 8.84 -6.11
N ARG A 218 -22.58 8.94 -6.77
CA ARG A 218 -23.58 10.00 -6.49
C ARG A 218 -24.16 9.88 -5.10
N THR A 219 -24.43 8.66 -4.64
CA THR A 219 -24.92 8.40 -3.29
C THR A 219 -23.87 8.74 -2.25
N GLU A 220 -22.64 8.25 -2.41
CA GLU A 220 -21.53 8.55 -1.53
C GLU A 220 -21.29 10.06 -1.42
N ARG A 221 -21.32 10.81 -2.53
CA ARG A 221 -21.20 12.27 -2.50
C ARG A 221 -22.31 12.95 -1.69
N ARG A 222 -23.56 12.52 -1.85
CA ARG A 222 -24.68 13.07 -1.06
C ARG A 222 -24.52 12.79 0.43
N GLU A 223 -24.07 11.59 0.79
CA GLU A 223 -23.80 11.22 2.18
C GLU A 223 -22.68 12.06 2.78
N ILE A 224 -21.57 12.30 2.04
CA ILE A 224 -20.47 13.14 2.49
C ILE A 224 -20.96 14.58 2.68
N VAL A 225 -21.71 15.15 1.72
CA VAL A 225 -22.27 16.51 1.85
C VAL A 225 -23.21 16.60 3.05
N ALA A 226 -24.08 15.60 3.26
CA ALA A 226 -24.96 15.55 4.42
C ALA A 226 -24.17 15.51 5.74
N TRP A 227 -23.08 14.71 5.78
CA TRP A 227 -22.20 14.66 6.93
C TRP A 227 -21.54 16.02 7.20
N LEU A 228 -20.98 16.67 6.17
CA LEU A 228 -20.35 18.00 6.29
C LEU A 228 -21.33 19.03 6.84
N LYS A 229 -22.53 19.10 6.26
CA LYS A 229 -23.59 20.02 6.74
C LYS A 229 -23.99 19.74 8.20
N ALA A 230 -24.17 18.47 8.57
CA ALA A 230 -24.54 18.08 9.93
C ALA A 230 -23.47 18.44 10.99
N HIS A 231 -22.21 18.53 10.57
CA HIS A 231 -21.09 18.87 11.46
C HIS A 231 -20.63 20.33 11.32
N GLY A 232 -21.41 21.18 10.63
CA GLY A 232 -21.09 22.60 10.48
C GLY A 232 -19.84 22.90 9.66
N VAL A 233 -19.43 21.95 8.79
CA VAL A 233 -18.27 22.14 7.93
C VAL A 233 -18.68 22.94 6.69
N PRO A 234 -18.01 24.07 6.35
CA PRO A 234 -18.32 24.83 5.16
C PRO A 234 -18.13 24.01 3.90
N LEU A 235 -19.06 24.13 2.96
CA LEU A 235 -18.90 23.56 1.63
C LEU A 235 -18.13 24.53 0.75
N GLU A 236 -17.20 24.01 -0.06
CA GLU A 236 -16.56 24.81 -1.12
C GLU A 236 -17.58 25.27 -2.15
N ALA A 237 -17.32 26.38 -2.85
CA ALA A 237 -18.29 27.03 -3.74
C ALA A 237 -18.82 26.09 -4.83
N ASN A 238 -17.98 25.26 -5.42
CA ASN A 238 -18.34 24.27 -6.44
C ASN A 238 -19.23 23.15 -5.86
N VAL A 239 -19.04 22.77 -4.60
CA VAL A 239 -19.85 21.78 -3.90
C VAL A 239 -21.21 22.38 -3.55
N ALA A 240 -21.23 23.58 -2.95
CA ALA A 240 -22.44 24.27 -2.56
C ALA A 240 -23.36 24.62 -3.77
N ALA A 241 -22.77 24.84 -4.95
CA ALA A 241 -23.53 25.09 -6.18
C ALA A 241 -24.17 23.81 -6.76
N THR A 242 -23.69 22.63 -6.37
CA THR A 242 -24.14 21.35 -6.94
C THR A 242 -25.08 20.59 -6.01
N TYR A 243 -24.94 20.76 -4.68
CA TYR A 243 -25.61 20.00 -3.63
C TYR A 243 -26.27 20.92 -2.56
#